data_321f18679545cfb51687abbbe62dcd39
#
_entry.id   321f18679545cfb51687abbbe62dcd39
#
_cell.length_a   1.000
_cell.length_b   1.000
_cell.length_c   1.000
_cell.angle_alpha   90.00
_cell.angle_beta   90.00
_cell.angle_gamma   90.00
#
_symmetry.space_group_name_H-M   'P 1'
#
loop_
_entity.id
_entity.type
_entity.pdbx_description
1 polymer ?
#
loop_
_entity_poly.entity_id
_entity_poly.type
_entity_poly.pdbx_seq_one_letter_code
_entity_poly.pdbx_strand_id
1 'polypeptide(L)'
;VEIEFAPPVAPYVRARVWHTSQELREGADGTLVLAMDVCHDWALRSWILSWGRFARVLMPAALADELRSDLQAASEQYIQD
;
A
#
# COMPACT_ATOMS: atom_id res chain seq x y z
N VAL A 1 0.81 -9.75 3.99
CA VAL A 1 1.37 -8.43 3.66
C VAL A 1 0.99 -7.42 4.72
N GLU A 2 1.83 -6.43 4.91
CA GLU A 2 1.54 -5.29 5.77
C GLU A 2 1.73 -4.00 4.99
N ILE A 3 0.73 -3.16 5.02
CA ILE A 3 0.71 -1.91 4.26
C ILE A 3 0.38 -0.78 5.21
N GLU A 4 1.22 0.26 5.22
CA GLU A 4 0.98 1.46 6.00
C GLU A 4 0.28 2.50 5.13
N PHE A 5 -0.81 3.05 5.64
CA PHE A 5 -1.55 4.11 4.97
C PHE A 5 -1.36 5.44 5.69
N ALA A 6 -1.16 6.47 4.90
CA ALA A 6 -0.99 7.83 5.43
C ALA A 6 -2.31 8.38 5.99
N PRO A 7 -2.24 9.36 6.91
CA PRO A 7 -3.43 9.91 7.56
C PRO A 7 -4.56 10.35 6.62
N PRO A 8 -4.29 10.97 5.44
CA PRO A 8 -5.39 11.40 4.57
C PRO A 8 -6.29 10.27 4.09
N VAL A 9 -5.77 9.04 3.96
CA VAL A 9 -6.56 7.90 3.47
C VAL A 9 -6.92 6.90 4.56
N ALA A 10 -6.33 7.01 5.74
CA ALA A 10 -6.58 6.08 6.84
C ALA A 10 -8.06 5.91 7.19
N PRO A 11 -8.89 6.97 7.23
CA PRO A 11 -10.32 6.82 7.52
C PRO A 11 -11.05 5.95 6.49
N TYR A 12 -10.69 6.05 5.23
CA TYR A 12 -11.31 5.24 4.17
C TYR A 12 -10.94 3.78 4.31
N VAL A 13 -9.67 3.51 4.62
CA VAL A 13 -9.20 2.13 4.80
C VAL A 13 -9.85 1.52 6.03
N ARG A 14 -9.93 2.26 7.12
CA ARG A 14 -10.51 1.79 8.39
C ARG A 14 -11.99 1.44 8.25
N ALA A 15 -12.70 2.14 7.38
CA ALA A 15 -14.15 2.00 7.24
C ALA A 15 -14.58 0.76 6.46
N ARG A 16 -13.64 0.03 5.84
CA ARG A 16 -13.97 -1.08 4.95
C ARG A 16 -13.28 -2.37 5.34
N VAL A 17 -13.92 -3.49 4.99
CA VAL A 17 -13.31 -4.81 5.06
C VAL A 17 -12.77 -5.14 3.67
N TRP A 18 -11.46 -5.26 3.56
CA TRP A 18 -10.78 -5.53 2.29
C TRP A 18 -10.55 -7.02 2.07
N HIS A 19 -10.36 -7.75 3.16
CA HIS A 19 -10.16 -9.19 3.15
C HIS A 19 -10.53 -9.75 4.51
N THR A 20 -11.02 -11.01 4.53
CA THR A 20 -11.46 -11.65 5.79
C THR A 20 -10.33 -11.82 6.80
N SER A 21 -9.09 -11.94 6.32
CA SER A 21 -7.92 -12.11 7.19
C SER A 21 -7.37 -10.80 7.74
N GLN A 22 -7.95 -9.65 7.37
CA GLN A 22 -7.35 -8.36 7.68
C GLN A 22 -7.30 -8.08 9.17
N GLU A 23 -6.21 -7.44 9.57
CA GLU A 23 -6.05 -6.87 10.89
C GLU A 23 -5.59 -5.42 10.73
N LEU A 24 -6.15 -4.53 11.53
CA LEU A 24 -5.80 -3.11 11.50
C LEU A 24 -5.03 -2.77 12.77
N ARG A 25 -3.96 -1.99 12.60
CA ARG A 25 -3.16 -1.51 13.72
C ARG A 25 -2.97 0.00 13.55
N GLU A 26 -3.37 0.76 14.56
CA GLU A 26 -3.17 2.21 14.54
C GLU A 26 -1.68 2.51 14.69
N GLY A 27 -1.17 3.36 13.82
CA GLY A 27 0.20 3.83 13.90
C GLY A 27 0.28 5.20 14.57
N ALA A 28 1.51 5.72 14.66
CA ALA A 28 1.73 7.07 15.15
C ALA A 28 1.19 8.10 14.17
N ASP A 29 0.76 9.25 14.71
CA ASP A 29 0.37 10.42 13.91
C ASP A 29 -0.76 10.17 12.90
N GLY A 30 -1.67 9.24 13.22
CA GLY A 30 -2.84 8.98 12.39
C GLY A 30 -2.60 8.03 11.23
N THR A 31 -1.43 7.40 11.15
CA THR A 31 -1.20 6.33 10.16
C THR A 31 -1.95 5.07 10.56
N LEU A 32 -2.19 4.20 9.58
CA LEU A 32 -2.90 2.94 9.79
C LEU A 32 -2.15 1.83 9.07
N VAL A 33 -1.91 0.72 9.76
CA VAL A 33 -1.31 -0.47 9.15
C VAL A 33 -2.38 -1.52 8.94
N LEU A 34 -2.50 -1.98 7.70
CA LEU A 34 -3.39 -3.06 7.30
C LEU A 34 -2.54 -4.30 7.05
N ALA A 35 -2.80 -5.36 7.81
CA ALA A 35 -2.16 -6.65 7.62
C ALA A 35 -3.18 -7.62 7.02
N MET A 36 -2.78 -8.32 5.97
CA MET A 36 -3.64 -9.29 5.27
C MET A 36 -2.83 -10.51 4.86
N ASP A 37 -3.48 -11.67 4.89
CA ASP A 37 -2.92 -12.90 4.36
C ASP A 37 -3.51 -13.11 2.96
N VAL A 38 -2.83 -12.57 1.95
CA VAL A 38 -3.30 -12.56 0.56
C VAL A 38 -2.17 -12.94 -0.38
N CYS A 39 -2.54 -13.36 -1.59
CA CYS A 39 -1.57 -13.67 -2.62
C CYS A 39 -0.86 -12.42 -3.11
N HIS A 40 0.45 -12.56 -3.32
CA HIS A 40 1.28 -11.52 -3.91
C HIS A 40 1.17 -11.64 -5.43
N ASP A 41 0.14 -11.02 -6.00
CA ASP A 41 -0.15 -11.09 -7.43
C ASP A 41 -0.33 -9.68 -8.02
N TRP A 42 -0.61 -9.65 -9.33
CA TRP A 42 -0.82 -8.38 -10.03
C TRP A 42 -2.00 -7.59 -9.47
N ALA A 43 -3.06 -8.26 -9.07
CA ALA A 43 -4.24 -7.59 -8.53
C ALA A 43 -3.90 -6.85 -7.23
N LEU A 44 -3.13 -7.49 -6.36
CA LEU A 44 -2.68 -6.87 -5.12
C LEU A 44 -1.79 -5.66 -5.41
N ARG A 45 -0.80 -5.82 -6.30
CA ARG A 45 0.11 -4.73 -6.64
C ARG A 45 -0.64 -3.55 -7.25
N SER A 46 -1.55 -3.83 -8.18
CA SER A 46 -2.37 -2.81 -8.82
C SER A 46 -3.21 -2.05 -7.80
N TRP A 47 -3.80 -2.77 -6.86
CA TRP A 47 -4.61 -2.15 -5.81
C TRP A 47 -3.76 -1.22 -4.93
N ILE A 48 -2.57 -1.68 -4.51
CA ILE A 48 -1.68 -0.86 -3.70
C ILE A 48 -1.24 0.38 -4.48
N LEU A 49 -0.88 0.22 -5.75
CA LEU A 49 -0.46 1.34 -6.61
C LEU A 49 -1.57 2.38 -6.77
N SER A 50 -2.83 1.97 -6.69
CA SER A 50 -3.96 2.89 -6.83
C SER A 50 -4.02 3.93 -5.71
N TRP A 51 -3.37 3.67 -4.58
CA TRP A 51 -3.30 4.62 -3.46
C TRP A 51 -2.21 5.68 -3.66
N GLY A 52 -1.34 5.50 -4.64
CA GLY A 52 -0.26 6.43 -4.94
C GLY A 52 0.69 6.59 -3.75
N ARG A 53 1.00 7.83 -3.42
CA ARG A 53 1.95 8.13 -2.35
C ARG A 53 1.41 7.86 -0.94
N PHE A 54 0.14 7.51 -0.82
CA PHE A 54 -0.51 7.37 0.50
C PHE A 54 -0.43 5.96 1.06
N ALA A 55 0.18 5.02 0.34
CA ALA A 55 0.37 3.65 0.80
C ALA A 55 1.84 3.25 0.68
N ARG A 56 2.33 2.52 1.69
CA ARG A 56 3.69 2.02 1.70
C ARG A 56 3.69 0.59 2.20
N VAL A 57 4.27 -0.33 1.44
CA VAL A 57 4.41 -1.72 1.86
C VAL A 57 5.52 -1.83 2.90
N LEU A 58 5.18 -2.40 4.04
CA LEU A 58 6.13 -2.70 5.11
C LEU A 58 6.69 -4.12 4.97
N MET A 59 5.84 -5.06 4.59
CA MET A 59 6.18 -6.48 4.43
C MET A 59 5.35 -7.11 3.32
N PRO A 60 5.89 -8.05 2.56
CA PRO A 60 7.28 -8.49 2.56
C PRO A 60 8.19 -7.55 1.77
N ALA A 61 9.50 -7.65 1.99
CA ALA A 61 10.47 -6.79 1.33
C ALA A 61 10.43 -6.93 -0.20
N ALA A 62 10.21 -8.14 -0.70
CA ALA A 62 10.12 -8.38 -2.16
C ALA A 62 8.99 -7.58 -2.79
N LEU A 63 7.83 -7.51 -2.14
CA LEU A 63 6.70 -6.72 -2.62
C LEU A 63 7.03 -5.22 -2.58
N ALA A 64 7.63 -4.76 -1.50
CA ALA A 64 8.04 -3.37 -1.37
C ALA A 64 9.01 -2.98 -2.49
N ASP A 65 9.96 -3.84 -2.81
CA ASP A 65 10.94 -3.59 -3.87
C ASP A 65 10.28 -3.53 -5.24
N GLU A 66 9.33 -4.41 -5.53
CA GLU A 66 8.58 -4.39 -6.79
C GLU A 66 7.79 -3.10 -6.93
N LEU A 67 7.12 -2.67 -5.88
CA LEU A 67 6.33 -1.43 -5.93
C LEU A 67 7.22 -0.21 -6.07
N ARG A 68 8.35 -0.18 -5.41
CA ARG A 68 9.30 0.91 -5.58
C ARG A 68 9.78 1.00 -7.02
N SER A 69 10.09 -0.14 -7.63
CA SER A 69 10.51 -0.20 -9.04
C SER A 69 9.40 0.30 -9.96
N ASP A 70 8.16 -0.13 -9.74
CA ASP A 70 7.01 0.31 -10.53
C ASP A 70 6.77 1.82 -10.39
N LEU A 71 6.88 2.34 -9.18
CA LEU A 71 6.66 3.76 -8.92
C LEU A 71 7.79 4.60 -9.53
N GLN A 72 9.02 4.11 -9.50
CA GLN A 72 10.13 4.79 -10.13
C GLN A 72 9.92 4.86 -11.64
N ALA A 73 9.54 3.75 -12.27
CA ALA A 73 9.25 3.71 -13.69
C ALA A 73 8.08 4.64 -14.04
N ALA A 74 7.03 4.67 -13.21
CA ALA A 74 5.90 5.56 -13.42
C ALA A 74 6.32 7.02 -13.29
N SER A 75 7.14 7.35 -12.30
CA SER A 75 7.65 8.70 -12.11
C SER A 75 8.45 9.19 -13.31
N GLU A 76 9.24 8.29 -13.92
CA GLU A 76 10.04 8.64 -15.09
C GLU A 76 9.20 9.02 -16.30
N GLN A 77 7.93 8.56 -16.36
CA GLN A 77 7.02 8.97 -17.44
C GLN A 77 6.69 10.46 -17.39
N TYR A 78 6.85 11.09 -16.24
CA TYR A 78 6.56 12.51 -16.05
C TYR A 78 7.79 13.40 -16.10
N ILE A 79 8.96 12.80 -16.28
CA ILE A 79 10.21 13.56 -16.46
C ILE A 79 10.34 13.82 -17.95
N GLN A 80 10.23 15.09 -18.35
CA GLN A 80 10.30 15.51 -19.74
C GLN A 80 11.56 16.34 -19.98
N ASP A 81 12.20 16.12 -21.07
CA ASP A 81 13.36 16.92 -21.48
C ASP A 81 12.91 18.19 -22.21
#